data_b42fb1943e77b9bc9e82b2f662ef051c
#
_entry.id   b42fb1943e77b9bc9e82b2f662ef051c
#
_cell.length_a   1.000
_cell.length_b   1.000
_cell.length_c   1.000
_cell.angle_alpha   90.00
_cell.angle_beta   90.00
_cell.angle_gamma   90.00
#
_symmetry.space_group_name_H-M   'P 1'
#
loop_
_entity.id
_entity.type
_entity.pdbx_description
1 polymer ?
#
loop_
_entity_poly.entity_id
_entity_poly.type
_entity_poly.pdbx_seq_one_letter_code
_entity_poly.pdbx_strand_id
1 'polypeptide(L)'
;MSALSDSEKSLLQQALAARKNAYAPYSGFQVGAVITAADGSTFCGCNIENASYSMTICAERSAVCAAVSAGVRQFRSIAIVGGADAETAENTPCPPCGACLQVLAEFCPPDFPVILADGAHLLRDFLPRQFRL
;
A
#
# COMPACT_ATOMS: atom_id res chain seq x y z
N MET A 1 4.46 -17.47 -3.39
CA MET A 1 3.41 -16.86 -2.55
C MET A 1 3.18 -17.75 -1.34
N SER A 2 3.22 -17.20 -0.15
CA SER A 2 3.07 -17.94 1.10
C SER A 2 1.73 -17.64 1.75
N ALA A 3 1.27 -18.55 2.62
CA ALA A 3 0.09 -18.31 3.44
C ALA A 3 0.34 -17.09 4.35
N LEU A 4 -0.73 -16.32 4.60
CA LEU A 4 -0.64 -15.14 5.45
C LEU A 4 -0.49 -15.54 6.92
N SER A 5 0.46 -14.90 7.60
CA SER A 5 0.60 -15.00 9.05
C SER A 5 -0.49 -14.19 9.76
N ASP A 6 -0.65 -14.39 11.06
CA ASP A 6 -1.62 -13.62 11.84
C ASP A 6 -1.29 -12.13 11.85
N SER A 7 -0.01 -11.76 11.91
CA SER A 7 0.42 -10.36 11.85
C SER A 7 0.12 -9.74 10.48
N GLU A 8 0.32 -10.49 9.40
CA GLU A 8 -0.01 -10.03 8.05
C GLU A 8 -1.52 -9.83 7.87
N LYS A 9 -2.32 -10.77 8.38
CA LYS A 9 -3.79 -10.62 8.38
C LYS A 9 -4.23 -9.38 9.15
N SER A 10 -3.59 -9.10 10.29
CA SER A 10 -3.87 -7.91 11.08
C SER A 10 -3.57 -6.63 10.30
N LEU A 11 -2.46 -6.59 9.55
CA LEU A 11 -2.12 -5.44 8.72
C LEU A 11 -3.13 -5.25 7.59
N LEU A 12 -3.61 -6.33 6.98
CA LEU A 12 -4.67 -6.24 5.96
C LEU A 12 -5.97 -5.70 6.56
N GLN A 13 -6.32 -6.08 7.78
CA GLN A 13 -7.48 -5.53 8.48
C GLN A 13 -7.33 -4.03 8.75
N GLN A 14 -6.13 -3.59 9.14
CA GLN A 14 -5.82 -2.16 9.31
C GLN A 14 -5.94 -1.40 7.97
N ALA A 15 -5.47 -2.00 6.89
CA ALA A 15 -5.59 -1.41 5.55
C ALA A 15 -7.07 -1.32 5.13
N LEU A 16 -7.86 -2.34 5.43
CA LEU A 16 -9.29 -2.33 5.15
C LEU A 16 -10.01 -1.21 5.92
N ALA A 17 -9.61 -0.97 7.17
CA ALA A 17 -10.13 0.14 7.96
C ALA A 17 -9.72 1.51 7.37
N ALA A 18 -8.47 1.65 6.96
CA ALA A 18 -7.97 2.89 6.34
C ALA A 18 -8.70 3.20 5.02
N ARG A 19 -9.07 2.16 4.27
CA ARG A 19 -9.82 2.27 3.03
C ARG A 19 -11.10 3.10 3.18
N LYS A 20 -11.76 3.01 4.32
CA LYS A 20 -13.03 3.72 4.58
C LYS A 20 -12.89 5.24 4.49
N ASN A 21 -11.70 5.78 4.69
CA ASN A 21 -11.42 7.20 4.63
C ASN A 21 -11.07 7.69 3.22
N ALA A 22 -10.95 6.79 2.24
CA ALA A 22 -10.58 7.14 0.88
C ALA A 22 -11.58 8.12 0.27
N TYR A 23 -11.04 9.10 -0.46
CA TYR A 23 -11.84 10.04 -1.23
C TYR A 23 -11.78 9.64 -2.69
N ALA A 24 -12.81 8.90 -3.14
CA ALA A 24 -12.84 8.33 -4.49
C ALA A 24 -14.18 8.62 -5.21
N PRO A 25 -14.54 9.92 -5.38
CA PRO A 25 -15.84 10.27 -5.95
C PRO A 25 -15.95 9.97 -7.44
N TYR A 26 -14.83 9.81 -8.15
CA TYR A 26 -14.83 9.58 -9.59
C TYR A 26 -14.85 8.11 -9.93
N SER A 27 -13.99 7.30 -9.32
CA SER A 27 -13.90 5.87 -9.61
C SER A 27 -14.80 5.01 -8.72
N GLY A 28 -15.10 5.45 -7.52
CA GLY A 28 -15.74 4.60 -6.51
C GLY A 28 -14.82 3.48 -6.00
N PHE A 29 -13.56 3.45 -6.41
CA PHE A 29 -12.60 2.41 -6.04
C PHE A 29 -11.74 2.92 -4.88
N GLN A 30 -12.03 2.43 -3.68
CA GLN A 30 -11.37 2.86 -2.45
C GLN A 30 -10.23 1.92 -2.09
N VAL A 31 -9.06 2.48 -1.79
CA VAL A 31 -7.86 1.74 -1.43
C VAL A 31 -7.35 2.22 -0.07
N GLY A 32 -6.94 1.27 0.76
CA GLY A 32 -6.24 1.54 2.00
C GLY A 32 -4.88 0.86 1.99
N ALA A 33 -3.90 1.48 2.61
CA ALA A 33 -2.56 0.93 2.74
C ALA A 33 -2.03 1.17 4.14
N VAL A 34 -1.23 0.23 4.63
CA VAL A 34 -0.52 0.35 5.91
C VAL A 34 0.93 0.01 5.67
N ILE A 35 1.81 0.99 5.89
CA ILE A 35 3.25 0.76 5.84
C ILE A 35 3.79 0.58 7.25
N THR A 36 4.58 -0.46 7.46
CA THR A 36 5.18 -0.77 8.77
C THR A 36 6.63 -0.33 8.75
N ALA A 37 6.99 0.49 9.74
CA ALA A 37 8.37 0.94 9.93
C ALA A 37 9.24 -0.17 10.52
N ALA A 38 10.55 0.01 10.44
CA ALA A 38 11.52 -0.97 10.98
C ALA A 38 11.34 -1.20 12.48
N ASP A 39 10.87 -0.19 13.23
CA ASP A 39 10.61 -0.29 14.68
C ASP A 39 9.25 -0.90 15.02
N GLY A 40 8.44 -1.25 14.01
CA GLY A 40 7.13 -1.85 14.18
C GLY A 40 5.97 -0.86 14.19
N SER A 41 6.22 0.45 14.20
CA SER A 41 5.16 1.44 14.10
C SER A 41 4.54 1.41 12.71
N THR A 42 3.25 1.78 12.61
CA THR A 42 2.49 1.72 11.36
C THR A 42 1.96 3.08 10.96
N PHE A 43 1.86 3.30 9.65
CA PHE A 43 1.31 4.53 9.07
C PHE A 43 0.29 4.14 8.01
N CYS A 44 -0.91 4.69 8.13
CA CYS A 44 -2.00 4.39 7.20
C CYS A 44 -2.09 5.43 6.10
N GLY A 45 -2.57 5.01 4.95
CA GLY A 45 -2.91 5.89 3.85
C GLY A 45 -4.15 5.40 3.12
N CYS A 46 -4.77 6.28 2.37
CA CYS A 46 -5.89 5.96 1.50
C CYS A 46 -5.76 6.77 0.21
N ASN A 47 -6.46 6.36 -0.86
CA ASN A 47 -6.41 7.12 -2.09
C ASN A 47 -7.25 8.39 -1.99
N ILE A 48 -6.77 9.44 -2.63
CA ILE A 48 -7.38 10.76 -2.65
C ILE A 48 -7.43 11.21 -4.09
N GLU A 49 -8.63 11.13 -4.68
CA GLU A 49 -8.83 11.49 -6.07
C GLU A 49 -8.98 13.00 -6.22
N ASN A 50 -8.69 13.47 -7.41
CA ASN A 50 -8.79 14.87 -7.77
C ASN A 50 -9.40 15.00 -9.16
N ALA A 51 -10.17 16.06 -9.39
CA ALA A 51 -10.68 16.38 -10.72
C ALA A 51 -9.55 16.52 -11.76
N SER A 52 -8.39 16.99 -11.32
CA SER A 52 -7.15 16.90 -12.10
C SER A 52 -6.52 15.54 -11.79
N TYR A 53 -6.73 14.55 -12.64
CA TYR A 53 -6.33 13.17 -12.38
C TYR A 53 -4.86 13.02 -12.03
N SER A 54 -3.98 13.82 -12.63
CA SER A 54 -2.55 13.75 -12.30
C SER A 54 -2.23 14.15 -10.85
N MET A 55 -3.16 14.81 -10.17
CA MET A 55 -3.01 15.18 -8.75
C MET A 55 -3.54 14.11 -7.81
N THR A 56 -4.17 13.06 -8.31
CA THR A 56 -4.63 11.92 -7.50
C THR A 56 -3.46 11.25 -6.81
N ILE A 57 -3.63 10.94 -5.53
CA ILE A 57 -2.61 10.24 -4.73
C ILE A 57 -3.13 8.85 -4.38
N CYS A 58 -2.33 7.84 -4.68
CA CYS A 58 -2.64 6.46 -4.31
C CYS A 58 -2.44 6.25 -2.79
N ALA A 59 -3.13 5.24 -2.24
CA ALA A 59 -3.05 4.91 -0.82
C ALA A 59 -1.61 4.62 -0.38
N GLU A 60 -0.84 3.92 -1.19
CA GLU A 60 0.55 3.56 -0.88
C GLU A 60 1.42 4.79 -0.73
N ARG A 61 1.30 5.75 -1.66
CA ARG A 61 2.07 7.00 -1.58
C ARG A 61 1.62 7.86 -0.41
N SER A 62 0.31 7.85 -0.11
CA SER A 62 -0.24 8.54 1.07
C SER A 62 0.38 7.99 2.35
N ALA A 63 0.48 6.66 2.48
CA ALA A 63 1.10 6.02 3.63
C ALA A 63 2.59 6.35 3.74
N VAL A 64 3.33 6.31 2.63
CA VAL A 64 4.76 6.68 2.61
C VAL A 64 4.94 8.14 3.01
N CYS A 65 4.10 9.04 2.50
CA CYS A 65 4.16 10.47 2.86
C CYS A 65 3.93 10.68 4.35
N ALA A 66 2.95 9.98 4.93
CA ALA A 66 2.68 10.06 6.37
C ALA A 66 3.91 9.62 7.19
N ALA A 67 4.51 8.50 6.81
CA ALA A 67 5.68 7.95 7.50
C ALA A 67 6.90 8.87 7.38
N VAL A 68 7.22 9.31 6.17
CA VAL A 68 8.38 10.18 5.92
C VAL A 68 8.19 11.52 6.61
N SER A 69 6.97 12.06 6.62
CA SER A 69 6.66 13.31 7.33
C SER A 69 6.84 13.17 8.85
N ALA A 70 6.71 11.96 9.37
CA ALA A 70 6.98 11.67 10.79
C ALA A 70 8.47 11.33 11.06
N GLY A 71 9.32 11.43 10.06
CA GLY A 71 10.76 11.18 10.20
C GLY A 71 11.19 9.75 9.96
N VAL A 72 10.29 8.89 9.46
CA VAL A 72 10.55 7.45 9.25
C VAL A 72 10.90 7.20 7.78
N ARG A 73 12.03 6.53 7.54
CA ARG A 73 12.53 6.22 6.20
C ARG A 73 12.93 4.76 6.03
N GLN A 74 12.81 3.94 7.07
CA GLN A 74 13.14 2.52 7.01
C GLN A 74 11.88 1.70 7.29
N PHE A 75 11.55 0.82 6.36
CA PHE A 75 10.29 0.11 6.34
C PHE A 75 10.50 -1.40 6.32
N ARG A 76 9.51 -2.12 6.89
CA ARG A 76 9.51 -3.57 7.02
C ARG A 76 8.56 -4.22 6.03
N SER A 77 7.40 -3.62 5.75
CA SER A 77 6.40 -4.15 4.84
C SER A 77 5.35 -3.10 4.50
N ILE A 78 4.54 -3.39 3.47
CA ILE A 78 3.33 -2.62 3.17
C ILE A 78 2.18 -3.60 2.92
N ALA A 79 1.01 -3.30 3.47
CA ALA A 79 -0.22 -4.05 3.22
C ALA A 79 -1.20 -3.17 2.46
N ILE A 80 -1.86 -3.72 1.44
CA ILE A 80 -2.72 -2.95 0.54
C ILE A 80 -4.03 -3.69 0.33
N VAL A 81 -5.16 -2.98 0.47
CA VAL A 81 -6.50 -3.50 0.25
C VAL A 81 -7.28 -2.49 -0.59
N GLY A 82 -7.91 -2.93 -1.67
CA GLY A 82 -8.66 -2.02 -2.54
C GLY A 82 -9.83 -2.69 -3.24
N GLY A 83 -10.90 -1.93 -3.43
CA GLY A 83 -12.09 -2.40 -4.12
C GLY A 83 -13.25 -1.43 -3.99
N ALA A 84 -14.26 -1.61 -4.84
CA ALA A 84 -15.48 -0.79 -4.83
C ALA A 84 -16.31 -0.98 -3.56
N ASP A 85 -16.22 -2.17 -2.96
CA ASP A 85 -16.89 -2.51 -1.69
C ASP A 85 -15.91 -3.31 -0.80
N ALA A 86 -16.26 -3.45 0.48
CA ALA A 86 -15.42 -4.12 1.46
C ALA A 86 -15.21 -5.61 1.14
N GLU A 87 -16.25 -6.30 0.67
CA GLU A 87 -16.15 -7.72 0.35
C GLU A 87 -15.17 -7.98 -0.79
N THR A 88 -15.28 -7.22 -1.87
CA THR A 88 -14.36 -7.30 -3.00
C THR A 88 -12.93 -6.96 -2.55
N ALA A 89 -12.78 -5.91 -1.74
CA ALA A 89 -11.48 -5.47 -1.25
C ALA A 89 -10.80 -6.55 -0.40
N GLU A 90 -11.55 -7.26 0.44
CA GLU A 90 -11.01 -8.34 1.26
C GLU A 90 -10.55 -9.55 0.45
N ASN A 91 -11.19 -9.82 -0.68
CA ASN A 91 -11.04 -11.08 -1.39
C ASN A 91 -10.30 -10.97 -2.72
N THR A 92 -10.02 -9.76 -3.18
CA THR A 92 -9.35 -9.53 -4.47
C THR A 92 -8.06 -8.76 -4.25
N PRO A 93 -6.90 -9.29 -4.69
CA PRO A 93 -5.65 -8.58 -4.52
C PRO A 93 -5.66 -7.26 -5.30
N CYS A 94 -5.06 -6.22 -4.68
CA CYS A 94 -4.94 -4.90 -5.27
C CYS A 94 -3.45 -4.53 -5.34
N PRO A 95 -2.74 -4.93 -6.39
CA PRO A 95 -1.32 -4.65 -6.50
C PRO A 95 -1.05 -3.16 -6.67
N PRO A 96 0.13 -2.67 -6.24
CA PRO A 96 0.51 -1.27 -6.41
C PRO A 96 0.65 -0.89 -7.88
N CYS A 97 0.29 0.34 -8.22
CA CYS A 97 0.54 0.87 -9.55
C CYS A 97 2.03 1.18 -9.75
N GLY A 98 2.44 1.42 -11.01
CA GLY A 98 3.84 1.67 -11.35
C GLY A 98 4.44 2.86 -10.61
N ALA A 99 3.70 3.95 -10.45
CA ALA A 99 4.17 5.13 -9.72
C ALA A 99 4.43 4.80 -8.26
N CYS A 100 3.54 4.03 -7.62
CA CYS A 100 3.71 3.61 -6.23
C CYS A 100 4.90 2.65 -6.07
N LEU A 101 5.11 1.75 -7.03
CA LEU A 101 6.25 0.86 -7.03
C LEU A 101 7.57 1.64 -7.08
N GLN A 102 7.63 2.69 -7.90
CA GLN A 102 8.82 3.54 -7.98
C GLN A 102 9.06 4.28 -6.68
N VAL A 103 8.01 4.79 -6.04
CA VAL A 103 8.14 5.46 -4.73
C VAL A 103 8.64 4.48 -3.67
N LEU A 104 8.10 3.26 -3.64
CA LEU A 104 8.57 2.22 -2.71
C LEU A 104 10.03 1.86 -2.96
N ALA A 105 10.45 1.78 -4.23
CA ALA A 105 11.82 1.45 -4.60
C ALA A 105 12.84 2.47 -4.09
N GLU A 106 12.43 3.71 -3.85
CA GLU A 106 13.33 4.74 -3.29
C GLU A 106 13.79 4.36 -1.87
N PHE A 107 12.90 3.77 -1.08
CA PHE A 107 13.13 3.50 0.35
C PHE A 107 13.30 2.02 0.67
N CYS A 108 12.92 1.11 -0.23
CA CYS A 108 12.76 -0.30 0.09
C CYS A 108 13.62 -1.17 -0.84
N PRO A 109 14.18 -2.28 -0.31
CA PRO A 109 14.96 -3.20 -1.14
C PRO A 109 14.06 -4.04 -2.05
N PRO A 110 14.62 -4.73 -3.08
CA PRO A 110 13.83 -5.59 -3.97
C PRO A 110 13.07 -6.71 -3.28
N ASP A 111 13.53 -7.19 -2.13
CA ASP A 111 12.86 -8.24 -1.35
C ASP A 111 11.86 -7.71 -0.33
N PHE A 112 11.51 -6.43 -0.43
CA PHE A 112 10.55 -5.79 0.48
C PHE A 112 9.17 -6.45 0.35
N PRO A 113 8.57 -6.90 1.48
CA PRO A 113 7.27 -7.56 1.46
C PRO A 113 6.11 -6.62 1.09
N VAL A 114 5.34 -7.04 0.10
CA VAL A 114 4.08 -6.41 -0.31
C VAL A 114 2.96 -7.39 -0.01
N ILE A 115 2.14 -7.08 0.98
CA ILE A 115 1.10 -7.96 1.50
C ILE A 115 -0.23 -7.60 0.84
N LEU A 116 -0.78 -8.54 0.09
CA LEU A 116 -2.05 -8.41 -0.61
C LEU A 116 -3.05 -9.45 -0.09
N ALA A 117 -4.29 -9.35 -0.56
CA ALA A 117 -5.35 -10.28 -0.14
C ALA A 117 -5.02 -11.75 -0.43
N ASP A 118 -4.21 -12.02 -1.44
CA ASP A 118 -3.83 -13.37 -1.86
C ASP A 118 -2.51 -13.86 -1.27
N GLY A 119 -1.82 -13.06 -0.47
CA GLY A 119 -0.58 -13.47 0.17
C GLY A 119 0.50 -12.40 0.18
N ALA A 120 1.66 -12.76 0.72
CA ALA A 120 2.83 -11.89 0.75
C ALA A 120 3.65 -12.07 -0.54
N HIS A 121 3.97 -10.95 -1.16
CA HIS A 121 4.78 -10.87 -2.38
C HIS A 121 6.03 -10.06 -2.08
N LEU A 122 6.95 -10.00 -3.04
CA LEU A 122 8.15 -9.17 -2.94
C LEU A 122 8.04 -8.01 -3.93
N LEU A 123 8.64 -6.89 -3.59
CA LEU A 123 8.64 -5.71 -4.46
C LEU A 123 9.16 -6.05 -5.86
N ARG A 124 10.20 -6.88 -5.97
CA ARG A 124 10.77 -7.31 -7.27
C ARG A 124 9.81 -8.13 -8.13
N ASP A 125 8.78 -8.71 -7.54
CA ASP A 125 7.76 -9.45 -8.32
C ASP A 125 6.94 -8.50 -9.20
N PHE A 126 6.81 -7.24 -8.78
CA PHE A 126 6.06 -6.21 -9.49
C PHE A 126 6.97 -5.23 -10.24
N LEU A 127 8.20 -5.03 -9.75
CA LEU A 127 9.18 -4.11 -10.32
C LEU A 127 10.53 -4.82 -10.39
N PRO A 128 10.72 -5.74 -11.35
CA PRO A 128 11.92 -6.58 -11.41
C PRO A 128 13.19 -5.81 -11.73
N ARG A 129 13.09 -4.66 -12.39
CA ARG A 129 14.22 -3.79 -12.71
C ARG A 129 13.92 -2.38 -12.21
N GLN A 130 14.53 -2.03 -11.08
CA GLN A 130 14.27 -0.77 -10.41
C GLN A 130 15.16 0.33 -10.97
N PHE A 131 14.55 1.49 -11.26
CA PHE A 131 15.30 2.69 -11.58
C PHE A 131 15.86 3.29 -10.28
N ARG A 132 17.16 3.52 -10.27
CA ARG A 132 17.87 4.19 -9.16
C ARG A 132 18.89 5.17 -9.74
N LEU A 133 19.07 6.29 -9.07
CA LEU A 133 20.12 7.25 -9.42
C LEU A 133 21.48 6.84 -8.82
#